data_a4ebddf12ec80ad03d24f23ed84b4f82
#
_entry.id   a4ebddf12ec80ad03d24f23ed84b4f82
#
_cell.length_a   1.000
_cell.length_b   1.000
_cell.length_c   1.000
_cell.angle_alpha   90.00
_cell.angle_beta   90.00
_cell.angle_gamma   90.00
#
_symmetry.space_group_name_H-M   'P 1'
#
loop_
_entity.id
_entity.type
_entity.pdbx_description
1 polymer ?
#
loop_
_entity_poly.entity_id
_entity_poly.type
_entity_poly.pdbx_seq_one_letter_code
_entity_poly.pdbx_strand_id
1 'polypeptide(L)'
;ALVGSSGAILSYIMCKGMNRSFFSVILGGFGGSEETSKNANKEQRPVKSGNADDAAFLMKNASSVIIVPGYGMAVAQAQHAVREVAEQLESMGKKVLYAIHPVAGRMPGHMNVLLAEANIPYELLKDLDEINSEFEDCDVAIVLGANDVVNPAARHDTSSPIFGMPILYVDKSSTLLVNKRTMNQRFAGIQNELCGCE
;
A
#
# COMPACT_ATOMS: atom_id res chain seq x y z
N ALA A 1 -3.75 16.17 -29.39
CA ALA A 1 -5.08 15.73 -28.92
C ALA A 1 -5.01 14.40 -28.16
N LEU A 2 -4.46 13.32 -28.75
CA LEU A 2 -4.44 11.98 -28.10
C LEU A 2 -3.73 11.96 -26.74
N VAL A 3 -2.58 12.60 -26.61
CA VAL A 3 -1.84 12.65 -25.33
C VAL A 3 -2.63 13.41 -24.26
N GLY A 4 -3.29 14.50 -24.64
CA GLY A 4 -4.11 15.27 -23.70
C GLY A 4 -5.35 14.50 -23.23
N SER A 5 -6.02 13.77 -24.12
CA SER A 5 -7.18 12.96 -23.75
C SER A 5 -6.80 11.77 -22.86
N SER A 6 -5.69 11.08 -23.17
CA SER A 6 -5.21 9.98 -22.31
C SER A 6 -4.79 10.49 -20.93
N GLY A 7 -4.11 11.63 -20.85
CA GLY A 7 -3.75 12.25 -19.57
C GLY A 7 -4.97 12.64 -18.73
N ALA A 8 -6.01 13.17 -19.36
CA ALA A 8 -7.26 13.51 -18.66
C ALA A 8 -7.96 12.25 -18.09
N ILE A 9 -8.02 11.17 -18.87
CA ILE A 9 -8.61 9.91 -18.45
C ILE A 9 -7.84 9.32 -17.27
N LEU A 10 -6.50 9.26 -17.34
CA LEU A 10 -5.65 8.76 -16.27
C LEU A 10 -5.82 9.59 -14.98
N SER A 11 -5.84 10.92 -15.11
CA SER A 11 -6.05 11.81 -13.96
C SER A 11 -7.41 11.61 -13.32
N TYR A 12 -8.46 11.41 -14.13
CA TYR A 12 -9.80 11.14 -13.64
C TYR A 12 -9.87 9.80 -12.88
N ILE A 13 -9.25 8.74 -13.40
CA ILE A 13 -9.22 7.43 -12.76
C ILE A 13 -8.48 7.52 -11.42
N MET A 14 -7.35 8.23 -11.36
CA MET A 14 -6.62 8.43 -10.10
C MET A 14 -7.44 9.24 -9.08
N CYS A 15 -8.09 10.31 -9.49
CA CYS A 15 -8.97 11.09 -8.60
C CYS A 15 -10.10 10.22 -8.03
N LYS A 16 -10.71 9.38 -8.86
CA LYS A 16 -11.75 8.45 -8.44
C LYS A 16 -11.20 7.41 -7.43
N GLY A 17 -10.04 6.83 -7.69
CA GLY A 17 -9.38 5.87 -6.80
C GLY A 17 -8.96 6.48 -5.45
N MET A 18 -8.72 7.79 -5.40
CA MET A 18 -8.42 8.55 -4.18
C MET A 18 -9.66 9.13 -3.49
N ASN A 19 -10.85 8.87 -4.02
CA ASN A 19 -12.11 9.47 -3.57
C ASN A 19 -12.08 11.01 -3.55
N ARG A 20 -11.46 11.63 -4.57
CA ARG A 20 -11.37 13.08 -4.73
C ARG A 20 -12.04 13.55 -6.01
N SER A 21 -12.73 14.67 -5.95
CA SER A 21 -13.28 15.30 -7.15
C SER A 21 -12.17 15.78 -8.08
N PHE A 22 -12.26 15.46 -9.36
CA PHE A 22 -11.32 15.91 -10.38
C PHE A 22 -11.21 17.45 -10.42
N PHE A 23 -12.33 18.15 -10.30
CA PHE A 23 -12.36 19.61 -10.25
C PHE A 23 -11.71 20.19 -8.99
N SER A 24 -11.86 19.54 -7.83
CA SER A 24 -11.22 20.00 -6.60
C SER A 24 -9.68 19.87 -6.67
N VAL A 25 -9.17 18.89 -7.40
CA VAL A 25 -7.73 18.72 -7.60
C VAL A 25 -7.18 19.79 -8.54
N ILE A 26 -7.89 20.12 -9.63
CA ILE A 26 -7.46 21.16 -10.58
C ILE A 26 -7.56 22.56 -9.96
N LEU A 27 -8.65 22.85 -9.27
CA LEU A 27 -8.93 24.18 -8.70
C LEU A 27 -8.33 24.37 -7.31
N GLY A 28 -8.12 23.30 -6.56
CA GLY A 28 -7.61 23.35 -5.19
C GLY A 28 -6.13 23.79 -5.06
N GLY A 29 -5.40 23.89 -6.16
CA GLY A 29 -4.04 24.43 -6.19
C GLY A 29 -3.95 25.96 -6.19
N PHE A 30 -5.08 26.65 -6.35
CA PHE A 30 -5.17 28.11 -6.37
C PHE A 30 -6.01 28.62 -5.19
N GLY A 31 -5.39 28.75 -4.00
CA GLY A 31 -5.99 29.45 -2.88
C GLY A 31 -6.43 28.65 -1.68
N GLY A 32 -5.98 27.42 -1.53
CA GLY A 32 -5.98 26.76 -0.22
C GLY A 32 -4.91 27.40 0.64
N SER A 33 -5.31 28.19 1.64
CA SER A 33 -4.41 28.57 2.72
C SER A 33 -3.68 27.34 3.20
N GLU A 34 -2.36 27.37 3.12
CA GLU A 34 -1.50 26.51 3.92
C GLU A 34 -1.82 26.81 5.39
N GLU A 35 -2.86 26.19 5.91
CA GLU A 35 -2.87 25.89 7.32
C GLU A 35 -1.75 24.87 7.51
N THR A 36 -0.56 25.40 7.70
CA THR A 36 0.51 24.76 8.41
C THR A 36 -0.12 24.04 9.60
N SER A 37 -0.38 22.77 9.45
CA SER A 37 -0.73 21.91 10.57
C SER A 37 0.44 22.01 11.53
N LYS A 38 0.26 22.90 12.52
CA LYS A 38 1.15 23.05 13.65
C LYS A 38 1.38 21.66 14.19
N ASN A 39 2.66 21.27 14.19
CA ASN A 39 3.17 20.13 14.90
C ASN A 39 2.43 19.91 16.22
N ALA A 40 1.41 19.09 16.21
CA ALA A 40 1.07 18.37 17.38
C ALA A 40 2.23 17.39 17.57
N ASN A 41 3.02 17.60 18.60
CA ASN A 41 3.93 16.63 19.17
C ASN A 41 3.11 15.39 19.55
N LYS A 42 2.74 14.58 18.57
CA LYS A 42 2.23 13.24 18.81
C LYS A 42 3.47 12.42 19.14
N GLU A 43 3.55 11.98 20.38
CA GLU A 43 4.53 11.03 20.87
C GLU A 43 4.72 9.93 19.82
N GLN A 44 5.95 9.78 19.33
CA GLN A 44 6.30 8.66 18.47
C GLN A 44 6.11 7.40 19.29
N ARG A 45 5.07 6.63 18.98
CA ARG A 45 4.86 5.33 19.61
C ARG A 45 6.05 4.44 19.29
N PRO A 46 6.54 3.65 20.24
CA PRO A 46 7.65 2.74 20.02
C PRO A 46 7.28 1.73 18.92
N VAL A 47 8.08 1.68 17.87
CA VAL A 47 7.93 0.70 16.79
C VAL A 47 8.69 -0.56 17.16
N LYS A 48 8.05 -1.72 17.10
CA LYS A 48 8.74 -3.00 17.26
C LYS A 48 9.53 -3.31 15.99
N SER A 49 10.85 -3.22 16.07
CA SER A 49 11.73 -3.58 14.96
C SER A 49 11.99 -5.08 14.95
N GLY A 50 11.67 -5.75 13.84
CA GLY A 50 12.05 -7.12 13.56
C GLY A 50 13.25 -7.19 12.62
N ASN A 51 13.87 -8.36 12.55
CA ASN A 51 14.91 -8.66 11.58
C ASN A 51 14.41 -9.57 10.46
N ALA A 52 15.24 -9.82 9.46
CA ALA A 52 14.88 -10.67 8.32
C ALA A 52 14.65 -12.15 8.73
N ASP A 53 15.34 -12.62 9.75
CA ASP A 53 15.22 -14.00 10.23
C ASP A 53 13.88 -14.22 10.94
N ASP A 54 13.42 -13.22 11.72
CA ASP A 54 12.12 -13.25 12.36
C ASP A 54 11.00 -13.25 11.31
N ALA A 55 11.12 -12.41 10.28
CA ALA A 55 10.17 -12.37 9.17
C ALA A 55 10.14 -13.72 8.41
N ALA A 56 11.29 -14.29 8.13
CA ALA A 56 11.40 -15.60 7.47
C ALA A 56 10.77 -16.71 8.31
N PHE A 57 10.97 -16.70 9.64
CA PHE A 57 10.35 -17.64 10.56
C PHE A 57 8.83 -17.54 10.56
N LEU A 58 8.29 -16.32 10.62
CA LEU A 58 6.84 -16.07 10.57
C LEU A 58 6.24 -16.58 9.25
N MET A 59 6.83 -16.23 8.11
CA MET A 59 6.38 -16.67 6.80
C MET A 59 6.47 -18.19 6.63
N LYS A 60 7.50 -18.83 7.16
CA LYS A 60 7.69 -20.29 7.08
C LYS A 60 6.59 -21.03 7.86
N ASN A 61 6.08 -20.47 8.94
CA ASN A 61 5.03 -21.08 9.75
C ASN A 61 3.61 -20.68 9.30
N ALA A 62 3.47 -19.68 8.44
CA ALA A 62 2.19 -19.26 7.88
C ALA A 62 1.66 -20.27 6.86
N SER A 63 0.34 -20.38 6.72
CA SER A 63 -0.32 -21.13 5.64
C SER A 63 -0.67 -20.23 4.47
N SER A 64 -0.95 -18.96 4.76
CA SER A 64 -1.31 -17.95 3.77
C SER A 64 -0.50 -16.67 3.96
N VAL A 65 -0.04 -16.11 2.85
CA VAL A 65 0.76 -14.87 2.83
C VAL A 65 0.17 -13.92 1.77
N ILE A 66 -0.11 -12.68 2.16
CA ILE A 66 -0.52 -11.63 1.23
C ILE A 66 0.57 -10.57 1.13
N ILE A 67 1.05 -10.34 -0.09
CA ILE A 67 2.08 -9.34 -0.38
C ILE A 67 1.41 -8.06 -0.88
N VAL A 68 1.71 -6.95 -0.24
CA VAL A 68 1.17 -5.61 -0.57
C VAL A 68 2.28 -4.76 -1.17
N PRO A 69 2.43 -4.73 -2.50
CA PRO A 69 3.46 -3.94 -3.16
C PRO A 69 3.08 -2.45 -3.18
N GLY A 70 4.06 -1.61 -2.90
CA GLY A 70 3.92 -0.17 -2.96
C GLY A 70 5.04 0.49 -3.76
N TYR A 71 5.00 1.82 -3.83
CA TYR A 71 6.00 2.60 -4.58
C TYR A 71 7.44 2.37 -4.11
N GLY A 72 7.64 2.08 -2.82
CA GLY A 72 8.96 1.78 -2.29
C GLY A 72 9.59 0.54 -2.91
N MET A 73 8.79 -0.50 -3.21
CA MET A 73 9.25 -1.68 -3.94
C MET A 73 9.71 -1.31 -5.36
N ALA A 74 8.96 -0.46 -6.06
CA ALA A 74 9.32 0.01 -7.39
C ALA A 74 10.65 0.79 -7.41
N VAL A 75 10.84 1.69 -6.45
CA VAL A 75 12.08 2.48 -6.33
C VAL A 75 13.28 1.60 -6.01
N ALA A 76 13.10 0.57 -5.21
CA ALA A 76 14.15 -0.39 -4.86
C ALA A 76 14.39 -1.44 -5.95
N GLN A 77 13.56 -1.47 -7.01
CA GLN A 77 13.57 -2.52 -8.06
C GLN A 77 13.51 -3.94 -7.46
N ALA A 78 12.75 -4.09 -6.37
CA ALA A 78 12.72 -5.32 -5.58
C ALA A 78 11.71 -6.36 -6.10
N GLN A 79 11.02 -6.11 -7.23
CA GLN A 79 9.98 -7.00 -7.79
C GLN A 79 10.51 -8.42 -8.04
N HIS A 80 11.76 -8.56 -8.48
CA HIS A 80 12.38 -9.87 -8.72
C HIS A 80 12.67 -10.62 -7.42
N ALA A 81 13.20 -9.95 -6.41
CA ALA A 81 13.43 -10.55 -5.08
C ALA A 81 12.10 -10.96 -4.42
N VAL A 82 11.07 -10.16 -4.58
CA VAL A 82 9.71 -10.47 -4.08
C VAL A 82 9.16 -11.73 -4.76
N ARG A 83 9.36 -11.87 -6.06
CA ARG A 83 9.00 -13.08 -6.80
C ARG A 83 9.75 -14.32 -6.27
N GLU A 84 11.06 -14.24 -6.06
CA GLU A 84 11.85 -15.35 -5.53
C GLU A 84 11.33 -15.81 -4.16
N VAL A 85 10.98 -14.86 -3.27
CA VAL A 85 10.38 -15.17 -1.96
C VAL A 85 9.03 -15.86 -2.14
N ALA A 86 8.18 -15.37 -3.06
CA ALA A 86 6.89 -15.97 -3.33
C ALA A 86 7.02 -17.40 -3.86
N GLU A 87 7.90 -17.63 -4.83
CA GLU A 87 8.18 -18.97 -5.39
C GLU A 87 8.67 -19.94 -4.31
N GLN A 88 9.51 -19.48 -3.38
CA GLN A 88 9.95 -20.29 -2.25
C GLN A 88 8.77 -20.65 -1.33
N LEU A 89 7.90 -19.71 -1.02
CA LEU A 89 6.72 -19.93 -0.18
C LEU A 89 5.74 -20.91 -0.86
N GLU A 90 5.49 -20.74 -2.16
CA GLU A 90 4.66 -21.65 -2.95
C GLU A 90 5.24 -23.07 -3.01
N SER A 91 6.56 -23.20 -3.16
CA SER A 91 7.24 -24.51 -3.13
C SER A 91 7.09 -25.22 -1.79
N MET A 92 6.89 -24.48 -0.70
CA MET A 92 6.56 -25.00 0.63
C MET A 92 5.05 -25.25 0.83
N GLY A 93 4.24 -25.14 -0.23
CA GLY A 93 2.80 -25.36 -0.19
C GLY A 93 2.00 -24.21 0.46
N LYS A 94 2.55 -23.00 0.50
CA LYS A 94 1.85 -21.81 1.05
C LYS A 94 0.99 -21.15 -0.03
N LYS A 95 -0.16 -20.60 0.37
CA LYS A 95 -0.98 -19.75 -0.50
C LYS A 95 -0.37 -18.35 -0.53
N VAL A 96 0.09 -17.88 -1.69
CA VAL A 96 0.62 -16.53 -1.86
C VAL A 96 -0.29 -15.72 -2.78
N LEU A 97 -0.68 -14.51 -2.36
CA LEU A 97 -1.48 -13.57 -3.14
C LEU A 97 -0.83 -12.18 -3.11
N TYR A 98 -1.11 -11.40 -4.14
CA TYR A 98 -0.67 -10.00 -4.22
C TYR A 98 -1.88 -9.07 -4.15
N ALA A 99 -1.88 -8.17 -3.19
CA ALA A 99 -2.93 -7.17 -2.99
C ALA A 99 -2.57 -5.87 -3.71
N ILE A 100 -3.26 -5.59 -4.81
CA ILE A 100 -2.98 -4.42 -5.64
C ILE A 100 -3.97 -3.31 -5.31
N HIS A 101 -3.43 -2.14 -4.97
CA HIS A 101 -4.25 -0.94 -4.82
C HIS A 101 -4.18 -0.11 -6.12
N PRO A 102 -5.33 0.38 -6.65
CA PRO A 102 -5.37 1.05 -7.96
C PRO A 102 -4.52 2.31 -8.04
N VAL A 103 -4.28 3.00 -6.92
CA VAL A 103 -3.42 4.20 -6.86
C VAL A 103 -2.03 3.93 -6.26
N ALA A 104 -1.67 2.68 -5.99
CA ALA A 104 -0.33 2.35 -5.54
C ALA A 104 0.71 2.68 -6.64
N GLY A 105 1.74 3.40 -6.27
CA GLY A 105 2.78 3.81 -7.21
C GLY A 105 2.64 5.25 -7.70
N ARG A 106 2.89 5.49 -8.99
CA ARG A 106 2.90 6.82 -9.63
C ARG A 106 1.88 6.96 -10.76
N MET A 107 1.28 5.86 -11.18
CA MET A 107 0.28 5.81 -12.24
C MET A 107 -0.67 4.64 -12.00
N PRO A 108 -1.89 4.65 -12.54
CA PRO A 108 -2.79 3.51 -12.48
C PRO A 108 -2.15 2.26 -13.08
N GLY A 109 -2.28 1.12 -12.37
CA GLY A 109 -1.70 -0.15 -12.81
C GLY A 109 -0.16 -0.24 -12.69
N HIS A 110 0.50 0.69 -12.01
CA HIS A 110 1.96 0.67 -11.87
C HIS A 110 2.47 -0.64 -11.26
N MET A 111 1.83 -1.14 -10.21
CA MET A 111 2.23 -2.39 -9.58
C MET A 111 1.97 -3.60 -10.49
N ASN A 112 0.88 -3.60 -11.24
CA ASN A 112 0.58 -4.68 -12.20
C ASN A 112 1.68 -4.80 -13.26
N VAL A 113 2.17 -3.68 -13.79
CA VAL A 113 3.25 -3.67 -14.80
C VAL A 113 4.55 -4.22 -14.21
N LEU A 114 4.94 -3.79 -13.01
CA LEU A 114 6.17 -4.27 -12.37
C LEU A 114 6.12 -5.75 -12.01
N LEU A 115 4.98 -6.24 -11.54
CA LEU A 115 4.81 -7.66 -11.22
C LEU A 115 4.75 -8.51 -12.49
N ALA A 116 4.16 -7.99 -13.57
CA ALA A 116 4.21 -8.64 -14.89
C ALA A 116 5.64 -8.70 -15.46
N GLU A 117 6.44 -7.63 -15.28
CA GLU A 117 7.86 -7.61 -15.63
C GLU A 117 8.64 -8.71 -14.87
N ALA A 118 8.28 -8.93 -13.62
CA ALA A 118 8.83 -10.03 -12.82
C ALA A 118 8.25 -11.40 -13.18
N ASN A 119 7.39 -11.53 -14.20
CA ASN A 119 6.71 -12.76 -14.60
C ASN A 119 5.86 -13.41 -13.49
N ILE A 120 5.25 -12.62 -12.64
CA ILE A 120 4.29 -13.11 -11.64
C ILE A 120 2.95 -13.42 -12.36
N PRO A 121 2.36 -14.61 -12.15
CA PRO A 121 1.09 -14.98 -12.75
C PRO A 121 -0.02 -14.00 -12.39
N TYR A 122 -0.80 -13.60 -13.40
CA TYR A 122 -1.85 -12.59 -13.23
C TYR A 122 -2.97 -13.04 -12.27
N GLU A 123 -3.18 -14.35 -12.17
CA GLU A 123 -4.17 -14.97 -11.29
C GLU A 123 -3.90 -14.72 -9.80
N LEU A 124 -2.62 -14.48 -9.44
CA LEU A 124 -2.19 -14.17 -8.08
C LEU A 124 -2.39 -12.69 -7.72
N LEU A 125 -2.62 -11.84 -8.73
CA LEU A 125 -2.85 -10.41 -8.54
C LEU A 125 -4.32 -10.17 -8.25
N LYS A 126 -4.61 -9.69 -7.06
CA LYS A 126 -5.97 -9.42 -6.60
C LYS A 126 -6.18 -7.93 -6.41
N ASP A 127 -7.28 -7.44 -6.96
CA ASP A 127 -7.71 -6.06 -6.77
C ASP A 127 -8.29 -5.84 -5.36
N LEU A 128 -8.38 -4.59 -4.95
CA LEU A 128 -8.80 -4.16 -3.62
C LEU A 128 -10.13 -4.78 -3.17
N ASP A 129 -11.11 -4.84 -4.06
CA ASP A 129 -12.45 -5.34 -3.73
C ASP A 129 -12.46 -6.86 -3.50
N GLU A 130 -11.58 -7.60 -4.20
CA GLU A 130 -11.44 -9.05 -4.05
C GLU A 130 -10.61 -9.42 -2.81
N ILE A 131 -9.49 -8.69 -2.59
CA ILE A 131 -8.51 -9.10 -1.58
C ILE A 131 -8.91 -8.70 -0.17
N ASN A 132 -9.72 -7.67 0.02
CA ASN A 132 -10.04 -7.16 1.35
C ASN A 132 -10.76 -8.19 2.25
N SER A 133 -11.52 -9.12 1.66
CA SER A 133 -12.12 -10.23 2.40
C SER A 133 -11.11 -11.32 2.78
N GLU A 134 -10.03 -11.47 2.02
CA GLU A 134 -9.02 -12.51 2.26
C GLU A 134 -8.04 -12.14 3.41
N PHE A 135 -7.98 -10.85 3.80
CA PHE A 135 -7.09 -10.43 4.90
C PHE A 135 -7.50 -11.00 6.27
N GLU A 136 -8.79 -11.25 6.49
CA GLU A 136 -9.28 -11.83 7.75
C GLU A 136 -8.81 -13.29 7.94
N ASP A 137 -8.63 -14.02 6.85
CA ASP A 137 -8.15 -15.39 6.83
C ASP A 137 -6.64 -15.49 6.56
N CYS A 138 -5.94 -14.35 6.52
CA CYS A 138 -4.52 -14.30 6.22
C CYS A 138 -3.66 -14.38 7.47
N ASP A 139 -2.71 -15.31 7.47
CA ASP A 139 -1.76 -15.46 8.58
C ASP A 139 -0.72 -14.34 8.60
N VAL A 140 -0.16 -13.99 7.44
CA VAL A 140 0.88 -12.96 7.33
C VAL A 140 0.61 -12.03 6.16
N ALA A 141 0.48 -10.74 6.44
CA ALA A 141 0.49 -9.69 5.42
C ALA A 141 1.84 -8.95 5.42
N ILE A 142 2.42 -8.77 4.22
CA ILE A 142 3.72 -8.12 4.04
C ILE A 142 3.53 -6.84 3.24
N VAL A 143 3.76 -5.70 3.85
CA VAL A 143 3.69 -4.39 3.19
C VAL A 143 5.09 -3.96 2.73
N LEU A 144 5.27 -3.84 1.42
CA LEU A 144 6.55 -3.52 0.79
C LEU A 144 6.54 -2.10 0.22
N GLY A 145 6.91 -1.12 1.04
CA GLY A 145 7.03 0.27 0.62
C GLY A 145 5.71 0.97 0.28
N ALA A 146 4.57 0.47 0.76
CA ALA A 146 3.29 1.17 0.75
C ALA A 146 3.14 2.01 2.03
N ASN A 147 2.30 3.05 1.99
CA ASN A 147 2.00 3.92 3.13
C ASN A 147 0.52 4.29 3.21
N ASP A 148 0.08 5.23 2.37
CA ASP A 148 -1.26 5.82 2.47
C ASP A 148 -2.36 4.82 2.12
N VAL A 149 -2.08 3.91 1.19
CA VAL A 149 -3.03 2.87 0.71
C VAL A 149 -3.34 1.77 1.73
N VAL A 150 -2.60 1.73 2.82
CA VAL A 150 -2.81 0.79 3.94
C VAL A 150 -3.10 1.51 5.26
N ASN A 151 -3.23 2.84 5.24
CA ASN A 151 -3.36 3.63 6.47
C ASN A 151 -4.81 3.63 6.99
N PRO A 152 -5.09 3.08 8.19
CA PRO A 152 -6.42 3.06 8.78
C PRO A 152 -7.03 4.44 9.02
N ALA A 153 -6.23 5.52 9.14
CA ALA A 153 -6.71 6.90 9.26
C ALA A 153 -7.66 7.31 8.13
N ALA A 154 -7.56 6.69 6.95
CA ALA A 154 -8.51 6.90 5.86
C ALA A 154 -9.96 6.53 6.22
N ARG A 155 -10.17 5.67 7.21
CA ARG A 155 -11.51 5.22 7.65
C ARG A 155 -12.09 6.07 8.76
N HIS A 156 -11.26 6.58 9.68
CA HIS A 156 -11.77 7.19 10.91
C HIS A 156 -11.44 8.66 11.07
N ASP A 157 -10.35 9.14 10.51
CA ASP A 157 -9.92 10.53 10.69
C ASP A 157 -10.49 11.43 9.60
N THR A 158 -11.61 12.09 9.91
CA THR A 158 -12.28 13.04 9.00
C THR A 158 -11.44 14.27 8.68
N SER A 159 -10.42 14.58 9.48
CA SER A 159 -9.48 15.69 9.23
C SER A 159 -8.34 15.28 8.29
N SER A 160 -8.19 13.99 8.03
CA SER A 160 -7.13 13.45 7.19
C SER A 160 -7.36 13.75 5.70
N PRO A 161 -6.35 14.21 4.95
CA PRO A 161 -6.46 14.40 3.50
C PRO A 161 -6.79 13.12 2.72
N ILE A 162 -6.60 11.94 3.32
CA ILE A 162 -6.93 10.63 2.72
C ILE A 162 -8.29 10.09 3.18
N PHE A 163 -9.04 10.85 3.98
CA PHE A 163 -10.35 10.39 4.46
C PHE A 163 -11.28 9.97 3.32
N GLY A 164 -11.91 8.81 3.49
CA GLY A 164 -12.81 8.22 2.50
C GLY A 164 -12.12 7.53 1.31
N MET A 165 -10.79 7.52 1.26
CA MET A 165 -10.06 6.71 0.28
C MET A 165 -10.22 5.23 0.61
N PRO A 166 -10.60 4.36 -0.35
CA PRO A 166 -10.54 2.93 -0.15
C PRO A 166 -9.11 2.49 0.17
N ILE A 167 -8.94 1.61 1.14
CA ILE A 167 -7.63 1.10 1.56
C ILE A 167 -7.62 -0.42 1.63
N LEU A 168 -6.43 -1.01 1.64
CA LEU A 168 -6.22 -2.42 1.90
C LEU A 168 -6.27 -2.70 3.41
N TYR A 169 -7.05 -3.70 3.82
CA TYR A 169 -7.31 -4.01 5.23
C TYR A 169 -6.24 -4.91 5.84
N VAL A 170 -4.98 -4.52 5.69
CA VAL A 170 -3.83 -5.29 6.21
C VAL A 170 -3.85 -5.42 7.74
N ASP A 171 -4.54 -4.52 8.42
CA ASP A 171 -4.75 -4.53 9.87
C ASP A 171 -5.61 -5.69 10.35
N LYS A 172 -6.31 -6.40 9.45
CA LYS A 172 -7.13 -7.56 9.78
C LYS A 172 -6.37 -8.88 9.73
N SER A 173 -5.17 -8.91 9.15
CA SER A 173 -4.33 -10.11 9.12
C SER A 173 -3.80 -10.46 10.51
N SER A 174 -3.55 -11.75 10.75
CA SER A 174 -3.04 -12.23 12.05
C SER A 174 -1.67 -11.63 12.41
N THR A 175 -0.81 -11.46 11.41
CA THR A 175 0.52 -10.85 11.55
C THR A 175 0.78 -9.88 10.42
N LEU A 176 1.24 -8.68 10.76
CA LEU A 176 1.59 -7.64 9.79
C LEU A 176 3.09 -7.36 9.81
N LEU A 177 3.74 -7.55 8.67
CA LEU A 177 5.13 -7.20 8.45
C LEU A 177 5.22 -5.95 7.56
N VAL A 178 5.83 -4.89 8.05
CA VAL A 178 6.00 -3.64 7.28
C VAL A 178 7.46 -3.42 6.95
N ASN A 179 7.80 -3.49 5.68
CA ASN A 179 9.14 -3.17 5.18
C ASN A 179 9.15 -1.73 4.63
N LYS A 180 9.78 -0.83 5.36
CA LYS A 180 9.83 0.59 5.04
C LYS A 180 11.23 1.14 5.31
N ARG A 181 11.78 1.87 4.34
CA ARG A 181 13.12 2.47 4.49
C ARG A 181 13.17 3.60 5.51
N THR A 182 12.10 4.36 5.65
CA THR A 182 11.99 5.48 6.59
C THR A 182 10.58 5.53 7.17
N MET A 183 10.47 5.87 8.44
CA MET A 183 9.18 6.10 9.12
C MET A 183 8.65 7.53 8.92
N ASN A 184 9.36 8.36 8.14
CA ASN A 184 8.96 9.73 7.88
C ASN A 184 7.63 9.80 7.13
N GLN A 185 6.86 10.83 7.44
CA GLN A 185 5.64 11.19 6.74
C GLN A 185 5.94 11.41 5.25
N ARG A 186 5.12 10.85 4.38
CA ARG A 186 5.25 11.02 2.93
C ARG A 186 3.92 11.46 2.34
N PHE A 187 3.93 12.00 1.14
CA PHE A 187 2.80 12.44 0.32
C PHE A 187 1.69 13.21 1.07
N ALA A 188 0.84 12.50 1.81
CA ALA A 188 -0.25 13.13 2.57
C ALA A 188 0.21 13.82 3.85
N GLY A 189 1.50 13.71 4.23
CA GLY A 189 2.03 14.29 5.46
C GLY A 189 1.49 13.66 6.75
N ILE A 190 0.87 12.47 6.64
CA ILE A 190 0.17 11.80 7.72
C ILE A 190 1.00 10.66 8.27
N GLN A 191 0.97 10.53 9.58
CA GLN A 191 1.53 9.37 10.26
C GLN A 191 0.66 8.14 10.02
N ASN A 192 1.28 7.01 9.68
CA ASN A 192 0.57 5.76 9.52
C ASN A 192 0.45 5.06 10.88
N GLU A 193 -0.78 4.81 11.31
CA GLU A 193 -1.09 4.18 12.59
C GLU A 193 -0.53 2.76 12.68
N LEU A 194 -0.43 2.04 11.57
CA LEU A 194 0.16 0.69 11.53
C LEU A 194 1.65 0.65 11.91
N CYS A 195 2.35 1.76 11.77
CA CYS A 195 3.76 1.84 12.15
C CYS A 195 3.96 2.07 13.67
N GLY A 196 2.91 2.07 14.46
CA GLY A 196 2.94 2.28 15.91
C GLY A 196 2.02 1.35 16.70
N CYS A 197 1.49 0.30 16.07
CA CYS A 197 0.72 -0.74 16.76
C CYS A 197 1.66 -1.80 17.35
N GLU A 198 1.35 -2.25 18.58
CA GLU A 198 2.03 -3.33 19.29
C GLU A 198 1.74 -4.69 18.64
#